data_381d46608f2c5aa5cf2012d8ce55989f
#
_entry.id   381d46608f2c5aa5cf2012d8ce55989f
#
_cell.length_a   1.000
_cell.length_b   1.000
_cell.length_c   1.000
_cell.angle_alpha   90.00
_cell.angle_beta   90.00
_cell.angle_gamma   90.00
#
_symmetry.space_group_name_H-M   'P 1'
#
loop_
_entity.id
_entity.type
_entity.pdbx_description
1 polymer ?
#
loop_
_entity_poly.entity_id
_entity_poly.type
_entity_poly.pdbx_seq_one_letter_code
_entity_poly.pdbx_strand_id
1 'polypeptide(L)'
;YQLILANDADKTKALKSLLSKADKILKGGKLYSVMNKKQVPPSGDKHDYMSTGPYWWPDPTKPDGLPYIRKDGLRNPTYYDISDTQELDRMRADTEALALAYYFTKEDKYAKYASKLIQTWFLDVATRQNPNLNFGQGIPGRNSGRGIGIIETRGLFQVIDAAILLQESESWTKDKHQALQKWFSDYLTWMLESPIGKDEADSNNNHGTFYSEQVIAFALFSERPEVALNEIASPG
;
A
#
# COMPACT_ATOMS: atom_id res chain seq x y z
N TYR A 1 25.79 0.85 14.98
CA TYR A 1 25.84 0.44 13.57
C TYR A 1 27.21 -0.13 13.19
N GLN A 2 28.31 0.65 13.27
CA GLN A 2 29.67 0.22 12.91
C GLN A 2 30.15 -0.98 13.75
N LEU A 3 29.84 -1.03 15.05
CA LEU A 3 30.17 -2.15 15.94
C LEU A 3 29.45 -3.45 15.57
N ILE A 4 28.22 -3.33 15.04
CA ILE A 4 27.43 -4.49 14.60
C ILE A 4 28.02 -5.10 13.33
N LEU A 5 28.47 -4.25 12.38
CA LEU A 5 29.06 -4.70 11.11
C LEU A 5 30.47 -5.27 11.26
N ALA A 6 31.25 -4.79 12.24
CA ALA A 6 32.65 -5.17 12.41
C ALA A 6 32.88 -6.64 12.81
N ASN A 7 31.87 -7.30 13.41
CA ASN A 7 32.04 -8.62 14.02
C ASN A 7 30.96 -9.68 13.68
N ASP A 8 30.01 -9.38 12.77
CA ASP A 8 28.91 -10.29 12.44
C ASP A 8 28.78 -10.53 10.94
N ALA A 9 29.19 -11.71 10.51
CA ALA A 9 29.18 -12.13 9.11
C ALA A 9 27.76 -12.17 8.51
N ASP A 10 26.74 -12.56 9.30
CA ASP A 10 25.37 -12.68 8.82
C ASP A 10 24.76 -11.30 8.61
N LYS A 11 24.99 -10.34 9.51
CA LYS A 11 24.54 -8.96 9.35
C LYS A 11 25.22 -8.26 8.16
N THR A 12 26.50 -8.53 7.97
CA THR A 12 27.23 -8.02 6.79
C THR A 12 26.66 -8.59 5.50
N LYS A 13 26.33 -9.88 5.46
CA LYS A 13 25.70 -10.52 4.31
C LYS A 13 24.31 -9.97 4.05
N ALA A 14 23.50 -9.77 5.10
CA ALA A 14 22.17 -9.17 5.00
C ALA A 14 22.24 -7.74 4.42
N LEU A 15 23.16 -6.90 4.91
CA LEU A 15 23.37 -5.57 4.37
C LEU A 15 23.79 -5.60 2.90
N LYS A 16 24.74 -6.44 2.51
CA LYS A 16 25.13 -6.59 1.10
C LYS A 16 23.96 -6.99 0.21
N SER A 17 23.10 -7.87 0.69
CA SER A 17 21.86 -8.27 -0.04
C SER A 17 20.89 -7.10 -0.19
N LEU A 18 20.67 -6.32 0.87
CA LEU A 18 19.84 -5.12 0.84
C LEU A 18 20.37 -4.09 -0.17
N LEU A 19 21.66 -3.78 -0.13
CA LEU A 19 22.26 -2.81 -1.05
C LEU A 19 22.20 -3.30 -2.50
N SER A 20 22.45 -4.59 -2.74
CA SER A 20 22.28 -5.17 -4.09
C SER A 20 20.84 -5.05 -4.60
N LYS A 21 19.82 -5.22 -3.73
CA LYS A 21 18.43 -5.00 -4.08
C LYS A 21 18.16 -3.53 -4.38
N ALA A 22 18.61 -2.62 -3.52
CA ALA A 22 18.42 -1.17 -3.69
C ALA A 22 19.08 -0.64 -4.98
N ASP A 23 20.28 -1.09 -5.31
CA ASP A 23 20.96 -0.72 -6.56
C ASP A 23 20.24 -1.25 -7.81
N LYS A 24 19.65 -2.44 -7.75
CA LYS A 24 18.81 -2.96 -8.84
C LYS A 24 17.54 -2.13 -9.03
N ILE A 25 16.90 -1.67 -7.94
CA ILE A 25 15.74 -0.79 -8.00
C ILE A 25 16.12 0.54 -8.66
N LEU A 26 17.22 1.17 -8.24
CA LEU A 26 17.73 2.40 -8.84
C LEU A 26 17.99 2.23 -10.35
N LYS A 27 18.69 1.14 -10.72
CA LYS A 27 19.00 0.85 -12.12
C LYS A 27 17.75 0.61 -12.96
N GLY A 28 16.72 -0.01 -12.38
CA GLY A 28 15.46 -0.28 -13.06
C GLY A 28 14.65 0.98 -13.35
N GLY A 29 14.78 2.01 -12.52
CA GLY A 29 14.18 3.33 -12.72
C GLY A 29 12.65 3.35 -12.79
N LYS A 30 11.96 2.28 -12.29
CA LYS A 30 10.53 2.13 -12.40
C LYS A 30 9.79 2.99 -11.37
N LEU A 31 8.80 3.75 -11.83
CA LEU A 31 7.84 4.45 -10.98
C LEU A 31 6.51 3.70 -11.01
N TYR A 32 5.85 3.68 -9.87
CA TYR A 32 4.59 2.99 -9.65
C TYR A 32 3.45 3.99 -9.47
N SER A 33 2.32 3.73 -10.11
CA SER A 33 1.15 4.62 -10.02
C SER A 33 -0.12 3.89 -10.40
N VAL A 34 -1.24 4.27 -9.77
CA VAL A 34 -2.58 3.86 -10.20
C VAL A 34 -2.91 4.30 -11.62
N MET A 35 -2.18 5.29 -12.16
CA MET A 35 -2.35 5.75 -13.55
C MET A 35 -1.80 4.75 -14.57
N ASN A 36 -1.02 3.74 -14.15
CA ASN A 36 -0.45 2.73 -15.04
C ASN A 36 -1.46 1.66 -15.49
N LYS A 37 -2.59 1.49 -14.76
CA LYS A 37 -3.63 0.54 -15.18
C LYS A 37 -4.27 0.96 -16.51
N LYS A 38 -4.71 -0.03 -17.29
CA LYS A 38 -5.42 0.23 -18.55
C LYS A 38 -6.89 0.55 -18.32
N GLN A 39 -7.47 -0.02 -17.28
CA GLN A 39 -8.86 0.11 -16.92
C GLN A 39 -9.15 1.50 -16.33
N VAL A 40 -10.40 1.91 -16.46
CA VAL A 40 -10.93 3.11 -15.81
C VAL A 40 -11.90 2.64 -14.72
N PRO A 41 -11.71 3.06 -13.46
CA PRO A 41 -12.65 2.75 -12.39
C PRO A 41 -14.08 3.22 -12.71
N PRO A 42 -15.12 2.64 -12.09
CA PRO A 42 -16.52 3.05 -12.30
C PRO A 42 -16.82 4.52 -12.01
N SER A 43 -15.98 5.20 -11.20
CA SER A 43 -16.07 6.66 -10.99
C SER A 43 -15.70 7.49 -12.22
N GLY A 44 -15.00 6.92 -13.21
CA GLY A 44 -14.39 7.66 -14.31
C GLY A 44 -13.03 8.27 -13.96
N ASP A 45 -12.60 8.23 -12.70
CA ASP A 45 -11.32 8.78 -12.23
C ASP A 45 -10.24 7.69 -12.11
N LYS A 46 -9.22 7.75 -12.95
CA LYS A 46 -8.09 6.80 -12.91
C LYS A 46 -7.24 6.89 -11.64
N HIS A 47 -7.35 7.97 -10.87
CA HIS A 47 -6.72 8.10 -9.56
C HIS A 47 -7.31 7.16 -8.51
N ASP A 48 -8.52 6.65 -8.72
CA ASP A 48 -9.09 5.65 -7.83
C ASP A 48 -8.40 4.30 -8.02
N TYR A 49 -7.98 3.70 -6.91
CA TYR A 49 -7.47 2.34 -6.86
C TYR A 49 -8.57 1.35 -7.25
N MET A 50 -8.23 0.35 -8.07
CA MET A 50 -9.19 -0.69 -8.46
C MET A 50 -8.50 -2.06 -8.50
N SER A 51 -9.22 -3.08 -8.08
CA SER A 51 -8.79 -4.48 -8.18
C SER A 51 -10.00 -5.41 -8.27
N THR A 52 -9.76 -6.67 -8.61
CA THR A 52 -10.80 -7.72 -8.63
C THR A 52 -10.57 -8.75 -7.55
N GLY A 53 -11.63 -9.38 -7.05
CA GLY A 53 -11.51 -10.44 -6.06
C GLY A 53 -10.73 -11.65 -6.61
N PRO A 54 -9.65 -12.11 -5.92
CA PRO A 54 -8.73 -13.11 -6.49
C PRO A 54 -9.35 -14.48 -6.72
N TYR A 55 -10.42 -14.84 -6.00
CA TYR A 55 -11.05 -16.16 -6.03
C TYR A 55 -12.38 -16.16 -6.81
N TRP A 56 -12.62 -15.11 -7.61
CA TRP A 56 -13.83 -14.98 -8.40
C TRP A 56 -13.57 -15.25 -9.88
N TRP A 57 -14.42 -16.07 -10.48
CA TRP A 57 -14.24 -16.58 -11.84
C TRP A 57 -15.49 -16.33 -12.67
N PRO A 58 -15.38 -16.16 -13.99
CA PRO A 58 -16.54 -16.16 -14.86
C PRO A 58 -17.40 -17.41 -14.65
N ASP A 59 -18.72 -17.25 -14.62
CA ASP A 59 -19.66 -18.37 -14.57
C ASP A 59 -19.70 -19.07 -15.93
N PRO A 60 -19.24 -20.33 -16.04
CA PRO A 60 -19.19 -21.04 -17.32
C PRO A 60 -20.58 -21.39 -17.89
N THR A 61 -21.64 -21.23 -17.08
CA THR A 61 -23.03 -21.48 -17.51
C THR A 61 -23.68 -20.24 -18.14
N LYS A 62 -23.01 -19.10 -18.14
CA LYS A 62 -23.49 -17.83 -18.66
C LYS A 62 -22.71 -17.40 -19.90
N PRO A 63 -23.37 -16.89 -20.95
CA PRO A 63 -22.71 -16.48 -22.19
C PRO A 63 -21.65 -15.37 -21.98
N ASP A 64 -21.90 -14.45 -21.03
CA ASP A 64 -21.03 -13.34 -20.64
C ASP A 64 -20.16 -13.63 -19.41
N GLY A 65 -20.32 -14.81 -18.79
CA GLY A 65 -19.64 -15.21 -17.56
C GLY A 65 -20.13 -14.47 -16.31
N LEU A 66 -21.23 -13.70 -16.39
CA LEU A 66 -21.69 -12.86 -15.28
C LEU A 66 -22.96 -13.40 -14.61
N PRO A 67 -23.14 -13.19 -13.29
CA PRO A 67 -22.14 -12.69 -12.33
C PRO A 67 -21.06 -13.72 -12.06
N TYR A 68 -19.84 -13.29 -11.71
CA TYR A 68 -18.74 -14.18 -11.32
C TYR A 68 -19.14 -15.08 -10.15
N ILE A 69 -18.62 -16.30 -10.16
CA ILE A 69 -18.79 -17.31 -9.10
C ILE A 69 -17.50 -17.49 -8.29
N ARG A 70 -17.65 -17.79 -6.98
CA ARG A 70 -16.50 -18.03 -6.10
C ARG A 70 -15.93 -19.44 -6.29
N LYS A 71 -14.62 -19.54 -6.42
CA LYS A 71 -13.85 -20.78 -6.36
C LYS A 71 -12.76 -20.61 -5.32
N ASP A 72 -13.10 -20.95 -4.07
CA ASP A 72 -12.24 -20.70 -2.92
C ASP A 72 -10.87 -21.37 -3.08
N GLY A 73 -9.81 -20.68 -2.68
CA GLY A 73 -8.43 -21.14 -2.81
C GLY A 73 -7.87 -21.13 -4.25
N LEU A 74 -8.70 -20.95 -5.29
CA LEU A 74 -8.26 -20.91 -6.68
C LEU A 74 -8.18 -19.47 -7.17
N ARG A 75 -6.95 -18.93 -7.24
CA ARG A 75 -6.73 -17.58 -7.77
C ARG A 75 -6.97 -17.51 -9.26
N ASN A 76 -7.87 -16.61 -9.67
CA ASN A 76 -8.12 -16.34 -11.08
C ASN A 76 -6.93 -15.55 -11.68
N PRO A 77 -6.29 -16.01 -12.77
CA PRO A 77 -5.20 -15.28 -13.42
C PRO A 77 -5.56 -13.86 -13.85
N THR A 78 -6.82 -13.58 -14.21
CA THR A 78 -7.29 -12.23 -14.59
C THR A 78 -7.27 -11.22 -13.44
N TYR A 79 -7.07 -11.67 -12.20
CA TYR A 79 -6.77 -10.79 -11.06
C TYR A 79 -5.59 -9.85 -11.34
N TYR A 80 -4.63 -10.29 -12.15
CA TYR A 80 -3.44 -9.51 -12.50
C TYR A 80 -3.62 -8.57 -13.69
N ASP A 81 -4.78 -8.57 -14.35
CA ASP A 81 -5.05 -7.70 -15.50
C ASP A 81 -5.19 -6.23 -15.10
N ILE A 82 -5.59 -5.97 -13.83
CA ILE A 82 -5.57 -4.64 -13.21
C ILE A 82 -4.27 -4.52 -12.42
N SER A 83 -3.42 -3.56 -12.78
CA SER A 83 -2.06 -3.49 -12.25
C SER A 83 -1.95 -2.97 -10.82
N ASP A 84 -2.98 -2.33 -10.26
CA ASP A 84 -2.88 -1.54 -9.04
C ASP A 84 -2.37 -2.33 -7.84
N THR A 85 -2.86 -3.55 -7.62
CA THR A 85 -2.37 -4.41 -6.50
C THR A 85 -0.89 -4.70 -6.63
N GLN A 86 -0.43 -5.05 -7.84
CA GLN A 86 0.98 -5.37 -8.08
C GLN A 86 1.87 -4.12 -8.01
N GLU A 87 1.37 -2.98 -8.49
CA GLU A 87 2.08 -1.71 -8.43
C GLU A 87 2.22 -1.25 -6.97
N LEU A 88 1.16 -1.37 -6.16
CA LEU A 88 1.17 -1.06 -4.73
C LEU A 88 2.18 -1.94 -3.97
N ASP A 89 2.13 -3.26 -4.19
CA ASP A 89 3.02 -4.21 -3.53
C ASP A 89 4.50 -3.94 -3.85
N ARG A 90 4.79 -3.62 -5.10
CA ARG A 90 6.16 -3.29 -5.52
C ARG A 90 6.60 -1.92 -4.99
N MET A 91 5.73 -0.92 -5.08
CA MET A 91 6.01 0.43 -4.59
C MET A 91 6.43 0.39 -3.12
N ARG A 92 5.62 -0.23 -2.24
CA ARG A 92 5.93 -0.31 -0.80
C ARG A 92 7.22 -1.08 -0.51
N ALA A 93 7.42 -2.25 -1.16
CA ALA A 93 8.60 -3.09 -0.94
C ALA A 93 9.91 -2.46 -1.46
N ASP A 94 9.84 -1.69 -2.55
CA ASP A 94 10.98 -0.98 -3.10
C ASP A 94 11.29 0.28 -2.28
N THR A 95 10.25 1.00 -1.82
CA THR A 95 10.40 2.17 -0.94
C THR A 95 11.06 1.77 0.38
N GLU A 96 10.60 0.71 1.04
CA GLU A 96 11.20 0.18 2.26
C GLU A 96 12.67 -0.20 2.05
N ALA A 97 12.98 -0.95 1.00
CA ALA A 97 14.35 -1.38 0.72
C ALA A 97 15.31 -0.19 0.50
N LEU A 98 14.84 0.84 -0.19
CA LEU A 98 15.61 2.06 -0.43
C LEU A 98 15.78 2.89 0.86
N ALA A 99 14.73 3.05 1.66
CA ALA A 99 14.80 3.76 2.93
C ALA A 99 15.75 3.08 3.93
N LEU A 100 15.72 1.76 4.01
CA LEU A 100 16.67 0.97 4.81
C LEU A 100 18.11 1.10 4.26
N ALA A 101 18.31 1.07 2.93
CA ALA A 101 19.63 1.29 2.34
C ALA A 101 20.17 2.70 2.70
N TYR A 102 19.32 3.74 2.63
CA TYR A 102 19.68 5.08 3.08
C TYR A 102 20.01 5.11 4.57
N TYR A 103 19.17 4.52 5.41
CA TYR A 103 19.39 4.49 6.85
C TYR A 103 20.76 3.93 7.22
N PHE A 104 21.18 2.84 6.57
CA PHE A 104 22.45 2.18 6.85
C PHE A 104 23.67 2.83 6.18
N THR A 105 23.53 3.47 5.03
CA THR A 105 24.68 4.00 4.28
C THR A 105 24.78 5.51 4.30
N LYS A 106 23.66 6.20 4.56
CA LYS A 106 23.49 7.65 4.39
C LYS A 106 23.73 8.13 2.94
N GLU A 107 23.73 7.21 1.95
CA GLU A 107 23.86 7.59 0.54
C GLU A 107 22.53 8.16 0.03
N ASP A 108 22.50 9.48 -0.25
CA ASP A 108 21.28 10.22 -0.61
C ASP A 108 20.61 9.72 -1.89
N LYS A 109 21.31 9.02 -2.78
CA LYS A 109 20.72 8.39 -3.97
C LYS A 109 19.54 7.49 -3.65
N TYR A 110 19.60 6.74 -2.52
CA TYR A 110 18.54 5.87 -2.07
C TYR A 110 17.35 6.68 -1.52
N ALA A 111 17.61 7.68 -0.67
CA ALA A 111 16.59 8.55 -0.13
C ALA A 111 15.83 9.32 -1.23
N LYS A 112 16.58 9.85 -2.19
CA LYS A 112 16.03 10.58 -3.34
C LYS A 112 15.04 9.71 -4.13
N TYR A 113 15.39 8.45 -4.38
CA TYR A 113 14.53 7.57 -5.16
C TYR A 113 13.34 7.06 -4.33
N ALA A 114 13.51 6.73 -3.05
CA ALA A 114 12.42 6.40 -2.14
C ALA A 114 11.41 7.56 -2.03
N SER A 115 11.90 8.78 -1.83
CA SER A 115 11.09 10.00 -1.84
C SER A 115 10.30 10.14 -3.15
N LYS A 116 10.91 9.83 -4.30
CA LYS A 116 10.25 9.88 -5.60
C LYS A 116 9.13 8.85 -5.72
N LEU A 117 9.32 7.61 -5.23
CA LEU A 117 8.29 6.57 -5.21
C LEU A 117 7.08 7.01 -4.38
N ILE A 118 7.32 7.51 -3.16
CA ILE A 118 6.25 8.01 -2.28
C ILE A 118 5.51 9.19 -2.93
N GLN A 119 6.25 10.17 -3.50
CA GLN A 119 5.63 11.30 -4.17
C GLN A 119 4.73 10.86 -5.34
N THR A 120 5.20 9.94 -6.17
CA THR A 120 4.45 9.45 -7.34
C THR A 120 3.15 8.78 -6.91
N TRP A 121 3.16 7.97 -5.85
CA TRP A 121 1.98 7.23 -5.43
C TRP A 121 0.99 8.04 -4.60
N PHE A 122 1.47 9.00 -3.78
CA PHE A 122 0.63 9.64 -2.76
C PHE A 122 0.46 11.16 -2.94
N LEU A 123 1.43 11.85 -3.55
CA LEU A 123 1.49 13.33 -3.47
C LEU A 123 1.31 14.04 -4.81
N ASP A 124 1.90 13.50 -5.87
CA ASP A 124 1.87 14.16 -7.19
C ASP A 124 0.46 14.11 -7.77
N VAL A 125 -0.10 15.30 -8.01
CA VAL A 125 -1.48 15.47 -8.51
C VAL A 125 -1.73 14.72 -9.83
N ALA A 126 -0.70 14.54 -10.65
CA ALA A 126 -0.84 13.84 -11.93
C ALA A 126 -0.86 12.31 -11.80
N THR A 127 -0.39 11.75 -10.67
CA THR A 127 -0.13 10.30 -10.57
C THR A 127 -0.62 9.65 -9.28
N ARG A 128 -0.97 10.45 -8.26
CA ARG A 128 -1.32 9.94 -6.93
C ARG A 128 -2.60 9.11 -6.92
N GLN A 129 -2.67 8.18 -6.01
CA GLN A 129 -3.91 7.50 -5.65
C GLN A 129 -4.81 8.44 -4.83
N ASN A 130 -6.11 8.45 -5.11
CA ASN A 130 -7.11 9.01 -4.21
C ASN A 130 -7.14 8.23 -2.88
N PRO A 131 -7.31 8.89 -1.73
CA PRO A 131 -7.26 8.23 -0.42
C PRO A 131 -8.56 7.44 -0.12
N ASN A 132 -8.82 6.42 -0.92
CA ASN A 132 -9.93 5.48 -0.77
C ASN A 132 -9.64 4.15 -1.49
N LEU A 133 -10.43 3.13 -1.17
CA LEU A 133 -10.46 1.84 -1.86
C LEU A 133 -11.89 1.46 -2.31
N ASN A 134 -12.65 2.43 -2.79
CA ASN A 134 -14.04 2.22 -3.24
C ASN A 134 -14.19 1.10 -4.28
N PHE A 135 -13.13 0.78 -5.01
CA PHE A 135 -13.13 -0.24 -6.06
C PHE A 135 -12.14 -1.38 -5.79
N GLY A 136 -11.77 -1.58 -4.50
CA GLY A 136 -10.94 -2.69 -4.06
C GLY A 136 -11.68 -4.03 -4.11
N GLN A 137 -11.08 -5.05 -4.73
CA GLN A 137 -11.61 -6.40 -4.88
C GLN A 137 -13.06 -6.48 -5.38
N GLY A 138 -13.42 -5.68 -6.36
CA GLY A 138 -14.71 -5.76 -7.03
C GLY A 138 -14.98 -7.15 -7.63
N ILE A 139 -16.26 -7.49 -7.73
CA ILE A 139 -16.69 -8.78 -8.29
C ILE A 139 -17.58 -8.50 -9.52
N PRO A 140 -17.09 -8.79 -10.74
CA PRO A 140 -17.85 -8.54 -11.95
C PRO A 140 -19.28 -9.12 -11.90
N GLY A 141 -20.26 -8.27 -12.21
CA GLY A 141 -21.68 -8.60 -12.15
C GLY A 141 -22.30 -8.62 -10.76
N ARG A 142 -21.55 -8.29 -9.68
CA ARG A 142 -22.04 -8.24 -8.29
C ARG A 142 -21.84 -6.88 -7.63
N ASN A 143 -20.60 -6.38 -7.58
CA ASN A 143 -20.25 -5.09 -7.01
C ASN A 143 -18.97 -4.55 -7.65
N SER A 144 -18.73 -3.25 -7.46
CA SER A 144 -17.52 -2.58 -7.96
C SER A 144 -16.37 -2.54 -6.95
N GLY A 145 -16.64 -2.82 -5.68
CA GLY A 145 -15.69 -2.88 -4.57
C GLY A 145 -16.37 -3.37 -3.30
N ARG A 146 -15.60 -3.76 -2.28
CA ARG A 146 -16.10 -4.33 -1.02
C ARG A 146 -15.08 -4.20 0.10
N GLY A 147 -15.49 -4.34 1.38
CA GLY A 147 -14.65 -4.22 2.57
C GLY A 147 -13.39 -5.06 2.51
N ILE A 148 -13.51 -6.33 2.13
CA ILE A 148 -12.38 -7.26 1.97
C ILE A 148 -11.23 -6.68 1.12
N GLY A 149 -11.48 -5.72 0.23
CA GLY A 149 -10.46 -5.04 -0.56
C GLY A 149 -9.43 -4.27 0.28
N ILE A 150 -9.80 -3.82 1.48
CA ILE A 150 -8.92 -3.05 2.38
C ILE A 150 -7.68 -3.85 2.81
N ILE A 151 -7.74 -5.18 2.83
CA ILE A 151 -6.56 -6.01 3.12
C ILE A 151 -5.39 -5.78 2.15
N GLU A 152 -5.65 -5.25 0.96
CA GLU A 152 -4.59 -4.99 -0.03
C GLU A 152 -3.66 -3.84 0.40
N THR A 153 -4.12 -2.96 1.28
CA THR A 153 -3.32 -1.86 1.85
C THR A 153 -2.65 -2.16 3.19
N ARG A 154 -2.82 -3.38 3.74
CA ARG A 154 -2.23 -3.78 5.04
C ARG A 154 -0.72 -3.54 5.15
N GLY A 155 0.02 -3.56 4.03
CA GLY A 155 1.46 -3.33 4.04
C GLY A 155 1.88 -1.85 3.90
N LEU A 156 0.95 -0.90 3.94
CA LEU A 156 1.29 0.53 3.83
C LEU A 156 2.08 1.06 5.05
N PHE A 157 2.10 0.36 6.19
CA PHE A 157 2.99 0.69 7.30
C PHE A 157 4.48 0.71 6.87
N GLN A 158 4.87 -0.08 5.87
CA GLN A 158 6.24 -0.04 5.32
C GLN A 158 6.58 1.33 4.69
N VAL A 159 5.58 2.00 4.12
CA VAL A 159 5.75 3.37 3.59
C VAL A 159 5.88 4.38 4.72
N ILE A 160 5.13 4.19 5.80
CA ILE A 160 5.22 5.01 7.01
C ILE A 160 6.61 4.89 7.63
N ASP A 161 7.08 3.67 7.85
CA ASP A 161 8.43 3.41 8.39
C ASP A 161 9.51 4.01 7.47
N ALA A 162 9.37 3.84 6.17
CA ALA A 162 10.28 4.46 5.20
C ALA A 162 10.29 5.98 5.31
N ALA A 163 9.12 6.63 5.40
CA ALA A 163 9.01 8.08 5.54
C ALA A 163 9.68 8.60 6.83
N ILE A 164 9.61 7.83 7.92
CA ILE A 164 10.30 8.13 9.20
C ILE A 164 11.82 8.01 9.01
N LEU A 165 12.30 6.92 8.39
CA LEU A 165 13.74 6.72 8.13
C LEU A 165 14.34 7.80 7.22
N LEU A 166 13.54 8.40 6.35
CA LEU A 166 13.97 9.43 5.41
C LEU A 166 14.05 10.84 6.01
N GLN A 167 13.55 11.08 7.23
CA GLN A 167 13.46 12.43 7.81
C GLN A 167 14.81 13.18 7.92
N GLU A 168 15.92 12.46 7.98
CA GLU A 168 17.26 13.06 8.00
C GLU A 168 17.80 13.43 6.60
N SER A 169 17.08 13.08 5.52
CA SER A 169 17.49 13.39 4.15
C SER A 169 16.87 14.70 3.65
N GLU A 170 17.66 15.53 3.01
CA GLU A 170 17.17 16.73 2.30
C GLU A 170 16.19 16.37 1.17
N SER A 171 16.27 15.16 0.64
CA SER A 171 15.35 14.65 -0.39
C SER A 171 13.92 14.42 0.13
N TRP A 172 13.74 14.33 1.48
CA TRP A 172 12.45 14.15 2.15
C TRP A 172 12.14 15.34 3.07
N THR A 173 11.59 16.41 2.50
CA THR A 173 11.30 17.65 3.23
C THR A 173 10.14 17.48 4.22
N LYS A 174 10.07 18.40 5.19
CA LYS A 174 8.96 18.48 6.14
C LYS A 174 7.60 18.59 5.43
N ASP A 175 7.53 19.39 4.36
CA ASP A 175 6.27 19.56 3.60
C ASP A 175 5.81 18.26 2.95
N LYS A 176 6.73 17.46 2.41
CA LYS A 176 6.41 16.13 1.86
C LYS A 176 5.92 15.19 2.93
N HIS A 177 6.55 15.23 4.11
CA HIS A 177 6.15 14.40 5.25
C HIS A 177 4.73 14.77 5.71
N GLN A 178 4.44 16.04 5.90
CA GLN A 178 3.11 16.52 6.27
C GLN A 178 2.05 16.22 5.19
N ALA A 179 2.39 16.34 3.91
CA ALA A 179 1.49 15.98 2.83
C ALA A 179 1.16 14.48 2.83
N LEU A 180 2.14 13.62 3.16
CA LEU A 180 1.90 12.18 3.32
C LEU A 180 1.04 11.90 4.55
N GLN A 181 1.29 12.55 5.69
CA GLN A 181 0.44 12.45 6.89
C GLN A 181 -1.01 12.82 6.57
N LYS A 182 -1.22 13.89 5.79
CA LYS A 182 -2.55 14.28 5.35
C LYS A 182 -3.21 13.20 4.49
N TRP A 183 -2.51 12.61 3.53
CA TRP A 183 -3.05 11.52 2.71
C TRP A 183 -3.49 10.34 3.57
N PHE A 184 -2.68 9.93 4.55
CA PHE A 184 -3.04 8.86 5.49
C PHE A 184 -4.20 9.25 6.41
N SER A 185 -4.29 10.51 6.83
CA SER A 185 -5.44 11.01 7.60
C SER A 185 -6.74 10.96 6.81
N ASP A 186 -6.69 11.35 5.52
CA ASP A 186 -7.86 11.30 4.65
C ASP A 186 -8.29 9.83 4.37
N TYR A 187 -7.31 8.94 4.15
CA TYR A 187 -7.56 7.52 3.97
C TYR A 187 -8.13 6.85 5.24
N LEU A 188 -7.57 7.16 6.40
CA LEU A 188 -8.09 6.71 7.69
C LEU A 188 -9.53 7.18 7.90
N THR A 189 -9.84 8.44 7.60
CA THR A 189 -11.21 8.97 7.70
C THR A 189 -12.15 8.18 6.79
N TRP A 190 -11.74 7.90 5.54
CA TRP A 190 -12.51 7.06 4.65
C TRP A 190 -12.72 5.63 5.22
N MET A 191 -11.70 5.01 5.82
CA MET A 191 -11.82 3.69 6.46
C MET A 191 -12.86 3.70 7.58
N LEU A 192 -12.87 4.73 8.42
CA LEU A 192 -13.74 4.82 9.59
C LEU A 192 -15.19 5.18 9.25
N GLU A 193 -15.41 5.95 8.18
CA GLU A 193 -16.70 6.56 7.89
C GLU A 193 -17.46 5.91 6.72
N SER A 194 -16.74 5.34 5.74
CA SER A 194 -17.38 4.75 4.57
C SER A 194 -18.12 3.45 4.89
N PRO A 195 -19.19 3.11 4.15
CA PRO A 195 -19.84 1.81 4.29
C PRO A 195 -18.89 0.63 4.06
N ILE A 196 -17.95 0.76 3.11
CA ILE A 196 -16.94 -0.25 2.79
C ILE A 196 -15.96 -0.43 3.96
N GLY A 197 -15.52 0.68 4.58
CA GLY A 197 -14.65 0.61 5.74
C GLY A 197 -15.31 -0.06 6.94
N LYS A 198 -16.58 0.27 7.21
CA LYS A 198 -17.36 -0.35 8.29
C LYS A 198 -17.61 -1.84 8.05
N ASP A 199 -17.87 -2.25 6.81
CA ASP A 199 -18.01 -3.65 6.43
C ASP A 199 -16.75 -4.48 6.75
N GLU A 200 -15.55 -3.91 6.54
CA GLU A 200 -14.30 -4.59 6.88
C GLU A 200 -14.00 -4.55 8.38
N ALA A 201 -14.37 -3.47 9.08
CA ALA A 201 -14.22 -3.35 10.54
C ALA A 201 -15.01 -4.45 11.29
N ASP A 202 -16.18 -4.82 10.78
CA ASP A 202 -17.05 -5.85 11.38
C ASP A 202 -16.56 -7.29 11.11
N SER A 203 -15.39 -7.47 10.49
CA SER A 203 -14.90 -8.80 10.13
C SER A 203 -14.29 -9.55 11.33
N ASN A 204 -14.86 -10.72 11.68
CA ASN A 204 -14.41 -11.56 12.81
C ASN A 204 -13.31 -12.58 12.44
N ASN A 205 -12.32 -12.17 11.62
CA ASN A 205 -11.22 -13.03 11.17
C ASN A 205 -9.97 -12.19 10.94
N ASN A 206 -8.98 -12.72 10.20
CA ASN A 206 -7.76 -11.98 9.88
C ASN A 206 -7.99 -10.64 9.17
N HIS A 207 -9.12 -10.42 8.50
CA HIS A 207 -9.46 -9.15 7.88
C HIS A 207 -9.67 -8.07 8.94
N GLY A 208 -10.46 -8.32 10.00
CA GLY A 208 -10.63 -7.40 11.12
C GLY A 208 -9.28 -7.09 11.80
N THR A 209 -8.44 -8.12 12.04
CA THR A 209 -7.10 -7.89 12.61
C THR A 209 -6.25 -6.97 11.74
N PHE A 210 -6.21 -7.18 10.43
CA PHE A 210 -5.48 -6.29 9.50
C PHE A 210 -6.13 -4.91 9.35
N TYR A 211 -7.44 -4.80 9.54
CA TYR A 211 -8.12 -3.52 9.59
C TYR A 211 -7.66 -2.71 10.81
N SER A 212 -7.72 -3.31 12.02
CA SER A 212 -7.28 -2.67 13.26
C SER A 212 -5.80 -2.28 13.23
N GLU A 213 -4.92 -3.15 12.68
CA GLU A 213 -3.50 -2.82 12.47
C GLU A 213 -3.35 -1.54 11.63
N GLN A 214 -4.08 -1.43 10.53
CA GLN A 214 -4.04 -0.27 9.64
C GLN A 214 -4.57 0.99 10.34
N VAL A 215 -5.72 0.88 11.01
CA VAL A 215 -6.31 2.00 11.77
C VAL A 215 -5.30 2.55 12.79
N ILE A 216 -4.68 1.69 13.58
CA ILE A 216 -3.69 2.09 14.59
C ILE A 216 -2.47 2.74 13.93
N ALA A 217 -1.88 2.10 12.93
CA ALA A 217 -0.68 2.61 12.28
C ALA A 217 -0.93 3.97 11.59
N PHE A 218 -2.03 4.08 10.86
CA PHE A 218 -2.37 5.32 10.14
C PHE A 218 -2.77 6.44 11.09
N ALA A 219 -3.47 6.14 12.20
CA ALA A 219 -3.82 7.11 13.22
C ALA A 219 -2.58 7.69 13.91
N LEU A 220 -1.63 6.85 14.31
CA LEU A 220 -0.38 7.31 14.93
C LEU A 220 0.44 8.16 13.97
N PHE A 221 0.57 7.75 12.72
CA PHE A 221 1.33 8.50 11.72
C PHE A 221 0.69 9.85 11.36
N SER A 222 -0.64 9.92 11.32
CA SER A 222 -1.40 11.13 11.00
C SER A 222 -1.70 12.01 12.22
N GLU A 223 -1.02 11.76 13.36
CA GLU A 223 -1.16 12.54 14.60
C GLU A 223 -2.59 12.54 15.18
N ARG A 224 -3.28 11.40 15.06
CA ARG A 224 -4.62 11.14 15.62
C ARG A 224 -4.58 10.01 16.67
N PRO A 225 -3.78 10.14 17.75
CA PRO A 225 -3.55 9.07 18.73
C PRO A 225 -4.83 8.63 19.44
N GLU A 226 -5.83 9.49 19.56
CA GLU A 226 -7.13 9.17 20.14
C GLU A 226 -7.87 8.07 19.36
N VAL A 227 -7.72 8.05 18.01
CA VAL A 227 -8.30 6.99 17.17
C VAL A 227 -7.60 5.66 17.43
N ALA A 228 -6.26 5.66 17.52
CA ALA A 228 -5.50 4.46 17.84
C ALA A 228 -5.84 3.89 19.22
N LEU A 229 -5.99 4.75 20.23
CA LEU A 229 -6.39 4.33 21.58
C LEU A 229 -7.80 3.73 21.62
N ASN A 230 -8.75 4.31 20.90
CA ASN A 230 -10.10 3.78 20.80
C ASN A 230 -10.11 2.42 20.13
N GLU A 231 -9.35 2.22 19.06
CA GLU A 231 -9.25 0.93 18.35
C GLU A 231 -8.64 -0.16 19.25
N ILE A 232 -7.61 0.17 20.04
CA ILE A 232 -6.99 -0.78 20.99
C ILE A 232 -7.95 -1.15 22.12
N ALA A 233 -8.75 -0.20 22.60
CA ALA A 233 -9.66 -0.41 23.71
C ALA A 233 -10.92 -1.21 23.32
N SER A 234 -11.32 -1.16 22.08
CA SER A 234 -12.53 -1.82 21.57
C SER A 234 -12.21 -2.41 20.18
N PRO A 235 -11.32 -3.42 20.11
CA PRO A 235 -11.05 -4.07 18.84
C PRO A 235 -12.36 -4.69 18.33
N GLY A 236 -12.70 -4.38 17.06
CA GLY A 236 -13.91 -4.84 16.39
C GLY A 236 -14.08 -6.38 16.35
#